data_daf7a7956dc0b8d780ca369bc3d4c884
#
_entry.id   daf7a7956dc0b8d780ca369bc3d4c884
#
_cell.length_a   1.000
_cell.length_b   1.000
_cell.length_c   1.000
_cell.angle_alpha   90.00
_cell.angle_beta   90.00
_cell.angle_gamma   90.00
#
_symmetry.space_group_name_H-M   'P 1'
#
loop_
_entity.id
_entity.type
_entity.pdbx_description
1 polymer ?
#
loop_
_entity_poly.entity_id
_entity_poly.type
_entity_poly.pdbx_seq_one_letter_code
_entity_poly.pdbx_strand_id
1 'polypeptide(L)'
;MILLGGLTGSGKTNILKYLNESGHRIIDLERLANHKGSAFGALGQPQQPSTEHFANLLFIEWKNVMNDAPVWIEDESRNIGSVFMPDNFYLNMQRSPVIALMMGPEERMPRLLREYSVCSTDDLKASVLKISRRIGGDKTKETLNAIETGNLARAIEIILDYYDKAYKYGIRNKPHNNVIYVYTDTDDIKTNAGKILEAAEKITFA
;
A
#
# COMPACT_ATOMS: atom_id res chain seq x y z
N MET A 1 15.51 7.75 -4.01
CA MET A 1 14.26 6.96 -3.95
C MET A 1 13.09 7.88 -4.25
N ILE A 2 12.03 7.37 -4.89
CA ILE A 2 10.70 8.00 -5.01
C ILE A 2 9.69 7.04 -4.38
N LEU A 3 8.90 7.52 -3.44
CA LEU A 3 7.89 6.68 -2.79
C LEU A 3 6.55 6.79 -3.53
N LEU A 4 5.99 5.65 -3.90
CA LEU A 4 4.63 5.56 -4.42
C LEU A 4 3.67 5.31 -3.26
N GLY A 5 2.99 6.37 -2.84
CA GLY A 5 1.92 6.36 -1.85
C GLY A 5 0.53 6.31 -2.49
N GLY A 6 -0.47 6.19 -1.66
CA GLY A 6 -1.86 6.24 -2.12
C GLY A 6 -2.79 5.39 -1.27
N LEU A 7 -4.08 5.65 -1.41
CA LEU A 7 -5.14 5.01 -0.63
C LEU A 7 -5.20 3.50 -0.87
N THR A 8 -5.74 2.77 0.10
CA THR A 8 -5.94 1.30 -0.01
C THR A 8 -6.80 0.96 -1.23
N GLY A 9 -6.36 -0.01 -2.03
CA GLY A 9 -7.05 -0.43 -3.25
C GLY A 9 -6.80 0.46 -4.48
N SER A 10 -5.94 1.50 -4.40
CA SER A 10 -5.63 2.36 -5.55
C SER A 10 -4.74 1.72 -6.62
N GLY A 11 -4.29 0.47 -6.41
CA GLY A 11 -3.51 -0.27 -7.41
C GLY A 11 -2.03 0.02 -7.44
N LYS A 12 -1.43 0.56 -6.37
CA LYS A 12 0.00 0.88 -6.27
C LYS A 12 0.92 -0.26 -6.74
N THR A 13 0.70 -1.46 -6.24
CA THR A 13 1.51 -2.65 -6.60
C THR A 13 1.45 -2.96 -8.10
N ASN A 14 0.27 -2.82 -8.72
CA ASN A 14 0.13 -3.01 -10.17
C ASN A 14 0.81 -1.88 -10.96
N ILE A 15 0.76 -0.65 -10.44
CA ILE A 15 1.47 0.48 -11.03
C ILE A 15 2.99 0.27 -10.94
N LEU A 16 3.53 -0.17 -9.79
CA LEU A 16 4.95 -0.49 -9.67
C LEU A 16 5.37 -1.60 -10.65
N LYS A 17 4.56 -2.64 -10.82
CA LYS A 17 4.82 -3.69 -11.82
C LYS A 17 4.87 -3.11 -13.23
N TYR A 18 3.89 -2.27 -13.59
CA TYR A 18 3.88 -1.60 -14.89
C TYR A 18 5.10 -0.71 -15.10
N LEU A 19 5.53 0.04 -14.08
CA LEU A 19 6.76 0.85 -14.13
C LEU A 19 7.99 -0.02 -14.35
N ASN A 20 8.09 -1.17 -13.68
CA ASN A 20 9.19 -2.12 -13.87
C ASN A 20 9.21 -2.67 -15.30
N GLU A 21 8.07 -3.09 -15.83
CA GLU A 21 7.93 -3.57 -17.22
C GLU A 21 8.26 -2.49 -18.24
N SER A 22 8.10 -1.20 -17.87
CA SER A 22 8.47 -0.04 -18.67
C SER A 22 9.94 0.40 -18.50
N GLY A 23 10.77 -0.40 -17.78
CA GLY A 23 12.20 -0.17 -17.63
C GLY A 23 12.58 0.70 -16.41
N HIS A 24 11.63 1.08 -15.57
CA HIS A 24 11.93 1.76 -14.31
C HIS A 24 12.37 0.77 -13.23
N ARG A 25 13.22 1.21 -12.33
CA ARG A 25 13.68 0.40 -11.20
C ARG A 25 12.70 0.47 -10.07
N ILE A 26 12.37 -0.68 -9.53
CA ILE A 26 11.45 -0.79 -8.40
C ILE A 26 12.02 -1.67 -7.30
N ILE A 27 11.55 -1.46 -6.09
CA ILE A 27 11.60 -2.44 -5.00
C ILE A 27 10.19 -2.62 -4.49
N ASP A 28 9.67 -3.83 -4.61
CA ASP A 28 8.34 -4.24 -4.16
C ASP A 28 8.45 -4.78 -2.73
N LEU A 29 8.25 -3.90 -1.75
CA LEU A 29 8.38 -4.22 -0.32
C LEU A 29 7.30 -5.20 0.14
N GLU A 30 6.09 -5.09 -0.38
CA GLU A 30 4.99 -5.99 -0.07
C GLU A 30 5.28 -7.42 -0.52
N ARG A 31 5.86 -7.58 -1.73
CA ARG A 31 6.31 -8.87 -2.24
C ARG A 31 7.41 -9.47 -1.37
N LEU A 32 8.43 -8.69 -1.01
CA LEU A 32 9.53 -9.16 -0.16
C LEU A 32 9.04 -9.59 1.22
N ALA A 33 8.01 -8.92 1.73
CA ALA A 33 7.41 -9.22 3.03
C ALA A 33 6.35 -10.33 2.98
N ASN A 34 5.92 -10.79 1.81
CA ASN A 34 4.72 -11.62 1.64
C ASN A 34 3.50 -11.02 2.37
N HIS A 35 3.28 -9.70 2.22
CA HIS A 35 2.24 -9.00 2.97
C HIS A 35 1.90 -7.64 2.36
N LYS A 36 0.63 -7.37 2.08
CA LYS A 36 0.14 -6.14 1.43
C LYS A 36 -0.10 -4.95 2.39
N GLY A 37 0.74 -4.78 3.40
CA GLY A 37 0.76 -3.61 4.29
C GLY A 37 -0.41 -3.47 5.28
N SER A 38 -1.63 -3.84 4.95
CA SER A 38 -2.83 -3.64 5.77
C SER A 38 -3.11 -4.81 6.74
N ALA A 39 -4.11 -4.69 7.62
CA ALA A 39 -4.57 -5.84 8.44
C ALA A 39 -5.08 -7.02 7.59
N PHE A 40 -5.43 -6.79 6.35
CA PHE A 40 -5.83 -7.77 5.35
C PHE A 40 -4.66 -8.24 4.47
N GLY A 41 -3.48 -7.68 4.69
CA GLY A 41 -2.32 -7.86 3.83
C GLY A 41 -1.75 -9.27 3.79
N ALA A 42 -2.05 -10.11 4.78
CA ALA A 42 -1.65 -11.52 4.80
C ALA A 42 -2.57 -12.41 3.96
N LEU A 43 -3.76 -11.95 3.57
CA LEU A 43 -4.74 -12.76 2.85
C LEU A 43 -4.22 -13.19 1.49
N GLY A 44 -4.26 -14.51 1.22
CA GLY A 44 -3.76 -15.09 -0.02
C GLY A 44 -2.25 -14.96 -0.22
N GLN A 45 -1.48 -14.60 0.82
CA GLN A 45 -0.03 -14.50 0.76
C GLN A 45 0.64 -15.73 1.39
N PRO A 46 1.84 -16.11 0.92
CA PRO A 46 2.67 -17.08 1.63
C PRO A 46 3.01 -16.61 3.04
N GLN A 47 3.54 -17.53 3.86
CA GLN A 47 4.05 -17.16 5.19
C GLN A 47 5.10 -16.04 5.07
N GLN A 48 5.00 -15.05 5.96
CA GLN A 48 6.01 -13.98 6.02
C GLN A 48 7.39 -14.53 6.37
N PRO A 49 8.46 -13.97 5.80
CA PRO A 49 9.82 -14.29 6.23
C PRO A 49 10.08 -13.80 7.65
N SER A 50 11.19 -14.21 8.25
CA SER A 50 11.70 -13.53 9.44
C SER A 50 12.15 -12.10 9.09
N THR A 51 12.21 -11.21 10.08
CA THR A 51 12.72 -9.83 9.89
C THR A 51 14.13 -9.83 9.30
N GLU A 52 15.01 -10.74 9.77
CA GLU A 52 16.36 -10.87 9.25
C GLU A 52 16.36 -11.30 7.77
N HIS A 53 15.54 -12.30 7.42
CA HIS A 53 15.46 -12.77 6.04
C HIS A 53 14.90 -11.68 5.11
N PHE A 54 13.85 -10.96 5.55
CA PHE A 54 13.33 -9.79 4.84
C PHE A 54 14.41 -8.73 4.61
N ALA A 55 15.22 -8.42 5.64
CA ALA A 55 16.30 -7.44 5.52
C ALA A 55 17.37 -7.89 4.51
N ASN A 56 17.71 -9.18 4.48
CA ASN A 56 18.64 -9.77 3.51
C ASN A 56 18.08 -9.69 2.07
N LEU A 57 16.81 -10.02 1.87
CA LEU A 57 16.15 -9.90 0.56
C LEU A 57 16.12 -8.43 0.09
N LEU A 58 15.78 -7.51 0.98
CA LEU A 58 15.78 -6.07 0.70
C LEU A 58 17.17 -5.56 0.32
N PHE A 59 18.22 -6.02 1.01
CA PHE A 59 19.61 -5.66 0.69
C PHE A 59 20.01 -6.14 -0.70
N ILE A 60 19.63 -7.37 -1.08
CA ILE A 60 19.90 -7.92 -2.41
C ILE A 60 19.21 -7.09 -3.48
N GLU A 61 17.90 -6.78 -3.33
CA GLU A 61 17.16 -5.96 -4.28
C GLU A 61 17.77 -4.55 -4.37
N TRP A 62 18.10 -3.94 -3.24
CA TRP A 62 18.74 -2.63 -3.20
C TRP A 62 20.06 -2.61 -3.96
N LYS A 63 20.92 -3.61 -3.74
CA LYS A 63 22.20 -3.73 -4.45
C LYS A 63 22.04 -3.85 -5.97
N ASN A 64 20.99 -4.54 -6.42
CA ASN A 64 20.73 -4.75 -7.85
C ASN A 64 20.23 -3.48 -8.56
N VAL A 65 19.58 -2.56 -7.82
CA VAL A 65 19.03 -1.33 -8.37
C VAL A 65 19.90 -0.09 -8.12
N MET A 66 20.98 -0.22 -7.32
CA MET A 66 21.90 0.88 -7.00
C MET A 66 22.64 1.38 -8.24
N ASN A 67 22.28 2.58 -8.69
CA ASN A 67 23.01 3.40 -9.63
C ASN A 67 22.39 4.81 -9.62
N ASP A 68 22.71 5.67 -10.60
CA ASP A 68 22.33 7.08 -10.66
C ASP A 68 20.84 7.34 -10.99
N ALA A 69 20.05 6.32 -11.34
CA ALA A 69 18.63 6.52 -11.64
C ALA A 69 17.74 6.32 -10.41
N PRO A 70 16.60 7.04 -10.32
CA PRO A 70 15.65 6.88 -9.24
C PRO A 70 15.10 5.46 -9.10
N VAL A 71 14.89 5.01 -7.86
CA VAL A 71 14.24 3.74 -7.53
C VAL A 71 12.86 4.03 -6.97
N TRP A 72 11.85 3.36 -7.49
CA TRP A 72 10.48 3.45 -7.02
C TRP A 72 10.19 2.39 -5.95
N ILE A 73 9.56 2.79 -4.86
CA ILE A 73 9.30 1.93 -3.71
C ILE A 73 7.90 2.25 -3.18
N GLU A 74 7.17 1.27 -2.64
CA GLU A 74 5.93 1.55 -1.93
C GLU A 74 6.18 2.43 -0.70
N ASP A 75 5.27 3.38 -0.46
CA ASP A 75 5.24 4.19 0.76
C ASP A 75 4.64 3.38 1.91
N GLU A 76 5.48 2.52 2.51
CA GLU A 76 5.09 1.62 3.58
C GLU A 76 5.54 2.13 4.95
N SER A 77 4.88 1.63 6.00
CA SER A 77 5.27 1.86 7.38
C SER A 77 6.52 1.04 7.72
N ARG A 78 7.17 1.38 8.86
CA ARG A 78 8.35 0.63 9.34
C ARG A 78 8.10 -0.87 9.48
N ASN A 79 6.84 -1.24 9.76
CA ASN A 79 6.43 -2.63 9.87
C ASN A 79 5.52 -3.00 8.71
N ILE A 80 5.81 -4.10 8.02
CA ILE A 80 4.95 -4.70 7.02
C ILE A 80 4.49 -6.06 7.57
N GLY A 81 3.27 -6.10 8.12
CA GLY A 81 2.83 -7.25 8.90
C GLY A 81 3.72 -7.47 10.12
N SER A 82 4.39 -8.62 10.19
CA SER A 82 5.29 -9.00 11.30
C SER A 82 6.77 -8.67 11.08
N VAL A 83 7.17 -8.21 9.88
CA VAL A 83 8.57 -7.88 9.59
C VAL A 83 8.84 -6.39 9.77
N PHE A 84 10.08 -6.08 10.14
CA PHE A 84 10.56 -4.72 10.36
C PHE A 84 11.58 -4.33 9.29
N MET A 85 11.44 -3.12 8.74
CA MET A 85 12.49 -2.56 7.88
C MET A 85 13.74 -2.21 8.68
N PRO A 86 14.94 -2.35 8.09
CA PRO A 86 16.16 -1.81 8.68
C PRO A 86 16.04 -0.30 8.93
N ASP A 87 16.48 0.17 10.10
CA ASP A 87 16.28 1.56 10.53
C ASP A 87 16.81 2.58 9.54
N ASN A 88 18.03 2.38 9.04
CA ASN A 88 18.64 3.30 8.09
C ASN A 88 17.88 3.35 6.75
N PHE A 89 17.33 2.22 6.30
CA PHE A 89 16.52 2.19 5.09
C PHE A 89 15.22 2.97 5.29
N TYR A 90 14.53 2.74 6.41
CA TYR A 90 13.30 3.44 6.74
C TYR A 90 13.51 4.95 6.93
N LEU A 91 14.60 5.36 7.58
CA LEU A 91 14.97 6.79 7.72
C LEU A 91 15.19 7.45 6.34
N ASN A 92 15.82 6.76 5.41
CA ASN A 92 16.00 7.24 4.04
C ASN A 92 14.66 7.34 3.30
N MET A 93 13.76 6.36 3.46
CA MET A 93 12.38 6.45 2.95
C MET A 93 11.66 7.68 3.49
N GLN A 94 11.75 7.95 4.80
CA GLN A 94 11.09 9.12 5.41
C GLN A 94 11.57 10.46 4.84
N ARG A 95 12.76 10.52 4.30
CA ARG A 95 13.34 11.72 3.66
C ARG A 95 13.07 11.80 2.15
N SER A 96 12.56 10.73 1.57
CA SER A 96 12.33 10.64 0.14
C SER A 96 11.03 11.31 -0.28
N PRO A 97 10.93 11.87 -1.50
CA PRO A 97 9.70 12.43 -2.01
C PRO A 97 8.64 11.35 -2.18
N VAL A 98 7.38 11.72 -1.96
CA VAL A 98 6.21 10.83 -2.06
C VAL A 98 5.30 11.34 -3.17
N ILE A 99 4.93 10.47 -4.08
CA ILE A 99 3.83 10.69 -5.01
C ILE A 99 2.64 9.88 -4.51
N ALA A 100 1.60 10.57 -4.05
CA ALA A 100 0.42 9.98 -3.44
C ALA A 100 -0.72 9.91 -4.43
N LEU A 101 -1.09 8.70 -4.87
CA LEU A 101 -2.23 8.49 -5.75
C LEU A 101 -3.54 8.57 -4.94
N MET A 102 -4.35 9.58 -5.25
CA MET A 102 -5.62 9.86 -4.62
C MET A 102 -6.76 9.47 -5.56
N MET A 103 -7.46 8.40 -5.19
CA MET A 103 -8.54 7.79 -5.98
C MET A 103 -9.80 7.67 -5.10
N GLY A 104 -10.96 7.97 -5.65
CA GLY A 104 -12.23 7.86 -4.95
C GLY A 104 -12.56 6.41 -4.52
N PRO A 105 -13.46 6.23 -3.55
CA PRO A 105 -13.84 4.87 -3.11
C PRO A 105 -14.56 4.08 -4.21
N GLU A 106 -15.29 4.74 -5.09
CA GLU A 106 -16.05 4.10 -6.17
C GLU A 106 -15.12 3.40 -7.17
N GLU A 107 -14.02 4.04 -7.54
CA GLU A 107 -13.02 3.49 -8.47
C GLU A 107 -12.21 2.35 -7.85
N ARG A 108 -12.05 2.36 -6.52
CA ARG A 108 -11.28 1.33 -5.78
C ARG A 108 -12.12 0.08 -5.44
N MET A 109 -13.42 0.26 -5.27
CA MET A 109 -14.37 -0.79 -4.84
C MET A 109 -14.33 -2.03 -5.74
N PRO A 110 -14.38 -1.93 -7.08
CA PRO A 110 -14.35 -3.12 -7.94
C PRO A 110 -13.08 -3.96 -7.77
N ARG A 111 -11.94 -3.32 -7.56
CA ARG A 111 -10.66 -4.01 -7.30
C ARG A 111 -10.69 -4.76 -5.98
N LEU A 112 -11.11 -4.10 -4.91
CA LEU A 112 -11.17 -4.70 -3.58
C LEU A 112 -12.20 -5.82 -3.50
N LEU A 113 -13.33 -5.70 -4.19
CA LEU A 113 -14.30 -6.79 -4.31
C LEU A 113 -13.67 -8.01 -4.98
N ARG A 114 -12.94 -7.85 -6.09
CA ARG A 114 -12.24 -8.96 -6.74
C ARG A 114 -11.19 -9.59 -5.83
N GLU A 115 -10.43 -8.78 -5.09
CA GLU A 115 -9.40 -9.30 -4.17
C GLU A 115 -9.98 -10.07 -2.99
N TYR A 116 -11.06 -9.58 -2.40
CA TYR A 116 -11.58 -10.17 -1.16
C TYR A 116 -12.65 -11.25 -1.41
N SER A 117 -13.28 -11.29 -2.59
CA SER A 117 -14.29 -12.31 -2.93
C SER A 117 -13.73 -13.74 -2.97
N VAL A 118 -12.43 -13.89 -3.16
CA VAL A 118 -11.75 -15.20 -3.18
C VAL A 118 -11.22 -15.62 -1.80
N CYS A 119 -11.35 -14.76 -0.78
CA CYS A 119 -10.93 -15.05 0.58
C CYS A 119 -12.04 -15.76 1.36
N SER A 120 -11.66 -16.59 2.33
CA SER A 120 -12.64 -17.21 3.22
C SER A 120 -13.30 -16.18 4.13
N THR A 121 -14.58 -16.40 4.47
CA THR A 121 -15.32 -15.57 5.43
C THR A 121 -14.58 -15.47 6.78
N ASP A 122 -14.00 -16.57 7.26
CA ASP A 122 -13.30 -16.60 8.54
C ASP A 122 -12.00 -15.77 8.50
N ASP A 123 -11.23 -15.83 7.42
CA ASP A 123 -10.01 -15.02 7.25
C ASP A 123 -10.33 -13.53 7.18
N LEU A 124 -11.40 -13.16 6.48
CA LEU A 124 -11.88 -11.77 6.42
C LEU A 124 -12.29 -11.29 7.81
N LYS A 125 -13.09 -12.08 8.56
CA LYS A 125 -13.51 -11.76 9.94
C LYS A 125 -12.31 -11.64 10.88
N ALA A 126 -11.34 -12.54 10.79
CA ALA A 126 -10.11 -12.48 11.57
C ALA A 126 -9.32 -11.19 11.30
N SER A 127 -9.29 -10.74 10.05
CA SER A 127 -8.63 -9.49 9.65
C SER A 127 -9.34 -8.25 10.21
N VAL A 128 -10.69 -8.24 10.21
CA VAL A 128 -11.49 -7.18 10.84
C VAL A 128 -11.23 -7.10 12.35
N LEU A 129 -11.15 -8.25 13.02
CA LEU A 129 -10.89 -8.30 14.46
C LEU A 129 -9.53 -7.69 14.85
N LYS A 130 -8.50 -7.81 14.00
CA LYS A 130 -7.19 -7.16 14.22
C LYS A 130 -7.28 -5.64 14.34
N ILE A 131 -8.26 -5.01 13.68
CA ILE A 131 -8.45 -3.55 13.69
C ILE A 131 -9.66 -3.11 14.53
N SER A 132 -10.35 -4.01 15.22
CA SER A 132 -11.59 -3.75 15.95
C SER A 132 -11.49 -2.57 16.93
N ARG A 133 -10.40 -2.47 17.67
CA ARG A 133 -10.16 -1.33 18.59
C ARG A 133 -10.03 0.01 17.87
N ARG A 134 -9.57 0.00 16.61
CA ARG A 134 -9.32 1.21 15.81
C ARG A 134 -10.58 1.69 15.10
N ILE A 135 -11.41 0.78 14.59
CA ILE A 135 -12.67 1.13 13.90
C ILE A 135 -13.85 1.33 14.87
N GLY A 136 -13.72 0.83 16.11
CA GLY A 136 -14.77 0.91 17.13
C GLY A 136 -15.74 -0.27 17.12
N GLY A 137 -16.40 -0.51 18.25
CA GLY A 137 -17.22 -1.70 18.45
C GLY A 137 -18.41 -1.82 17.50
N ASP A 138 -19.13 -0.73 17.26
CA ASP A 138 -20.32 -0.74 16.39
C ASP A 138 -19.96 -1.00 14.94
N LYS A 139 -18.96 -0.31 14.41
CA LYS A 139 -18.44 -0.55 13.05
C LYS A 139 -17.87 -1.95 12.90
N THR A 140 -17.22 -2.50 13.93
CA THR A 140 -16.74 -3.89 13.94
C THR A 140 -17.89 -4.86 13.78
N LYS A 141 -18.96 -4.73 14.59
CA LYS A 141 -20.14 -5.59 14.50
C LYS A 141 -20.82 -5.50 13.15
N GLU A 142 -21.00 -4.29 12.64
CA GLU A 142 -21.59 -4.05 11.32
C GLU A 142 -20.76 -4.70 10.20
N THR A 143 -19.43 -4.54 10.24
CA THR A 143 -18.52 -5.14 9.25
C THR A 143 -18.56 -6.67 9.29
N LEU A 144 -18.53 -7.26 10.49
CA LEU A 144 -18.61 -8.72 10.66
C LEU A 144 -19.94 -9.27 10.14
N ASN A 145 -21.07 -8.61 10.45
CA ASN A 145 -22.38 -8.98 9.95
C ASN A 145 -22.47 -8.86 8.42
N ALA A 146 -21.91 -7.78 7.84
CA ALA A 146 -21.88 -7.60 6.39
C ALA A 146 -21.09 -8.74 5.68
N ILE A 147 -19.95 -9.17 6.26
CA ILE A 147 -19.18 -10.31 5.75
C ILE A 147 -20.01 -11.61 5.86
N GLU A 148 -20.66 -11.84 6.99
CA GLU A 148 -21.44 -13.04 7.27
C GLU A 148 -22.65 -13.18 6.33
N THR A 149 -23.29 -12.06 5.99
CA THR A 149 -24.46 -12.01 5.08
C THR A 149 -24.05 -11.89 3.60
N GLY A 150 -22.75 -11.96 3.28
CA GLY A 150 -22.26 -11.86 1.91
C GLY A 150 -22.25 -10.44 1.32
N ASN A 151 -22.59 -9.42 2.12
CA ASN A 151 -22.55 -8.00 1.67
C ASN A 151 -21.12 -7.45 1.78
N LEU A 152 -20.22 -8.01 0.97
CA LEU A 152 -18.81 -7.66 1.00
C LEU A 152 -18.55 -6.19 0.65
N ALA A 153 -19.39 -5.61 -0.23
CA ALA A 153 -19.28 -4.19 -0.58
C ALA A 153 -19.43 -3.29 0.64
N ARG A 154 -20.45 -3.57 1.51
CA ARG A 154 -20.65 -2.80 2.75
C ARG A 154 -19.49 -2.96 3.72
N ALA A 155 -18.96 -4.17 3.86
CA ALA A 155 -17.78 -4.41 4.71
C ALA A 155 -16.57 -3.61 4.24
N ILE A 156 -16.28 -3.60 2.93
CA ILE A 156 -15.19 -2.84 2.32
C ILE A 156 -15.37 -1.33 2.55
N GLU A 157 -16.58 -0.81 2.36
CA GLU A 157 -16.90 0.61 2.54
C GLU A 157 -16.54 1.10 3.96
N ILE A 158 -16.95 0.35 4.99
CA ILE A 158 -16.64 0.67 6.40
C ILE A 158 -15.14 0.65 6.65
N ILE A 159 -14.43 -0.34 6.10
CA ILE A 159 -12.99 -0.51 6.24
C ILE A 159 -12.24 0.61 5.52
N LEU A 160 -12.66 0.99 4.31
CA LEU A 160 -12.05 2.08 3.55
C LEU A 160 -12.17 3.41 4.26
N ASP A 161 -13.31 3.75 4.87
CA ASP A 161 -13.48 4.98 5.66
C ASP A 161 -12.40 5.09 6.76
N TYR A 162 -12.12 3.98 7.43
CA TYR A 162 -11.05 3.95 8.43
C TYR A 162 -9.65 4.12 7.82
N TYR A 163 -9.32 3.34 6.79
CA TYR A 163 -7.98 3.39 6.19
C TYR A 163 -7.70 4.74 5.52
N ASP A 164 -8.70 5.33 4.87
CA ASP A 164 -8.55 6.64 4.23
C ASP A 164 -8.26 7.75 5.25
N LYS A 165 -8.94 7.71 6.40
CA LYS A 165 -8.66 8.65 7.50
C LYS A 165 -7.25 8.44 8.07
N ALA A 166 -6.87 7.19 8.29
CA ALA A 166 -5.54 6.86 8.80
C ALA A 166 -4.43 7.27 7.82
N TYR A 167 -4.60 7.01 6.53
CA TYR A 167 -3.65 7.41 5.50
C TYR A 167 -3.51 8.92 5.39
N LYS A 168 -4.64 9.65 5.31
CA LYS A 168 -4.65 11.12 5.24
C LYS A 168 -3.99 11.75 6.46
N TYR A 169 -4.20 11.17 7.64
CA TYR A 169 -3.53 11.62 8.87
C TYR A 169 -2.02 11.33 8.79
N GLY A 170 -1.61 10.12 8.40
CA GLY A 170 -0.22 9.73 8.31
C GLY A 170 0.58 10.59 7.33
N ILE A 171 0.04 10.84 6.14
CA ILE A 171 0.75 11.60 5.10
C ILE A 171 0.89 13.08 5.46
N ARG A 172 -0.08 13.68 6.18
CA ARG A 172 -0.01 15.06 6.68
C ARG A 172 1.07 15.26 7.75
N ASN A 173 1.37 14.21 8.50
CA ASN A 173 2.34 14.23 9.59
C ASN A 173 3.73 13.73 9.15
N LYS A 174 3.95 13.51 7.86
CA LYS A 174 5.30 13.20 7.37
C LYS A 174 6.24 14.40 7.58
N PRO A 175 7.48 14.14 8.02
CA PRO A 175 8.42 15.20 8.43
C PRO A 175 8.87 16.13 7.30
N HIS A 176 8.52 15.85 6.04
CA HIS A 176 8.93 16.62 4.88
C HIS A 176 7.77 16.92 3.94
N ASN A 177 7.66 18.19 3.54
CA ASN A 177 6.64 18.72 2.62
C ASN A 177 6.78 18.23 1.16
N ASN A 178 7.46 17.13 0.91
CA ASN A 178 7.71 16.61 -0.43
C ASN A 178 6.64 15.59 -0.85
N VAL A 179 5.36 15.91 -0.65
CA VAL A 179 4.27 15.06 -1.10
C VAL A 179 3.60 15.71 -2.29
N ILE A 180 3.61 15.02 -3.43
CA ILE A 180 2.87 15.40 -4.63
C ILE A 180 1.60 14.54 -4.69
N TYR A 181 0.44 15.19 -4.66
CA TYR A 181 -0.85 14.50 -4.77
C TYR A 181 -1.25 14.38 -6.24
N VAL A 182 -1.50 13.15 -6.69
CA VAL A 182 -2.00 12.82 -8.02
C VAL A 182 -3.43 12.33 -7.90
N TYR A 183 -4.37 13.11 -8.39
CA TYR A 183 -5.80 12.76 -8.37
C TYR A 183 -6.20 12.01 -9.63
N THR A 184 -7.01 10.98 -9.47
CA THR A 184 -7.52 10.18 -10.58
C THR A 184 -8.94 9.68 -10.31
N ASP A 185 -9.69 9.56 -11.39
CA ASP A 185 -11.07 9.07 -11.48
C ASP A 185 -11.18 7.75 -12.25
N THR A 186 -10.05 7.05 -12.43
CA THR A 186 -10.00 5.79 -13.14
C THR A 186 -9.08 4.78 -12.42
N ASP A 187 -9.40 3.48 -12.53
CA ASP A 187 -8.54 2.39 -12.07
C ASP A 187 -7.58 1.85 -13.14
N ASP A 188 -7.54 2.50 -14.32
CA ASP A 188 -6.63 2.13 -15.41
C ASP A 188 -5.16 2.36 -15.01
N ILE A 189 -4.40 1.25 -14.99
CA ILE A 189 -3.02 1.24 -14.50
C ILE A 189 -2.10 2.08 -15.37
N LYS A 190 -2.24 2.00 -16.70
CA LYS A 190 -1.39 2.73 -17.64
C LYS A 190 -1.59 4.24 -17.51
N THR A 191 -2.84 4.68 -17.46
CA THR A 191 -3.20 6.09 -17.26
C THR A 191 -2.64 6.62 -15.95
N ASN A 192 -2.81 5.85 -14.86
CA ASN A 192 -2.32 6.25 -13.54
C ASN A 192 -0.80 6.26 -13.47
N ALA A 193 -0.12 5.30 -14.08
CA ALA A 193 1.35 5.29 -14.19
C ALA A 193 1.86 6.51 -14.96
N GLY A 194 1.21 6.90 -16.07
CA GLY A 194 1.53 8.11 -16.81
C GLY A 194 1.44 9.37 -15.95
N LYS A 195 0.33 9.55 -15.23
CA LYS A 195 0.15 10.69 -14.29
C LYS A 195 1.23 10.72 -13.19
N ILE A 196 1.62 9.55 -12.69
CA ILE A 196 2.66 9.41 -11.66
C ILE A 196 4.03 9.77 -12.21
N LEU A 197 4.38 9.34 -13.42
CA LEU A 197 5.65 9.69 -14.08
C LEU A 197 5.72 11.18 -14.37
N GLU A 198 4.66 11.79 -14.86
CA GLU A 198 4.57 13.25 -15.05
C GLU A 198 4.76 14.03 -13.75
N ALA A 199 4.19 13.51 -12.64
CA ALA A 199 4.38 14.10 -11.32
C ALA A 199 5.85 13.96 -10.85
N ALA A 200 6.53 12.87 -11.19
CA ALA A 200 7.91 12.63 -10.81
C ALA A 200 8.90 13.59 -11.49
N GLU A 201 8.60 14.08 -12.68
CA GLU A 201 9.41 15.09 -13.37
C GLU A 201 9.54 16.41 -12.60
N LYS A 202 8.58 16.67 -11.69
CA LYS A 202 8.56 17.87 -10.82
C LYS A 202 9.43 17.71 -9.57
N ILE A 203 10.00 16.52 -9.34
CA ILE A 203 10.85 16.25 -8.19
C ILE A 203 12.27 16.71 -8.50
N THR A 204 12.76 17.68 -7.73
CA THR A 204 14.15 18.08 -7.76
C THR A 204 14.90 17.27 -6.71
N PHE A 205 15.85 16.46 -7.14
CA PHE A 205 16.76 15.77 -6.22
C PHE A 205 17.86 16.75 -5.83
N ALA A 206 17.92 17.09 -4.53
CA ALA A 206 18.98 17.93 -3.96
C ALA A 206 20.22 17.09 -3.66
#